data_a4b8dbd44ad9dbbf90cc5e07bdcd2c83
#
_entry.id   a4b8dbd44ad9dbbf90cc5e07bdcd2c83
#
_cell.length_a   1.000
_cell.length_b   1.000
_cell.length_c   1.000
_cell.angle_alpha   90.00
_cell.angle_beta   90.00
_cell.angle_gamma   90.00
#
_symmetry.space_group_name_H-M   'P 1'
#
loop_
_entity.id
_entity.type
_entity.pdbx_description
1 polymer ?
#
loop_
_entity_poly.entity_id
_entity_poly.type
_entity_poly.pdbx_seq_one_letter_code
_entity_poly.pdbx_strand_id
1 'polypeptide(L)'
;MAVLLGIPVSDVSVDLNEILLYQRHYCGSLGATVPDTDFPLFMEWVREGKFPLEKLVTNRYSLDQIEEARVALEEGQVLGRAIIEF
;
A
#
# COMPACT_ATOMS: atom_id res chain seq x y z
N MET A 1 16.05 0.19 12.06
CA MET A 1 15.52 1.14 11.06
C MET A 1 14.02 0.94 10.95
N ALA A 2 13.24 2.01 10.90
CA ALA A 2 11.82 1.98 10.61
C ALA A 2 11.55 2.72 9.30
N VAL A 3 10.67 2.17 8.47
CA VAL A 3 10.31 2.75 7.17
C VAL A 3 8.83 3.07 7.15
N LEU A 4 8.49 4.33 6.88
CA LEU A 4 7.10 4.76 6.69
C LEU A 4 6.68 4.44 5.25
N LEU A 5 5.61 3.66 5.13
CA LEU A 5 4.92 3.38 3.88
C LEU A 5 3.50 3.92 3.97
N GLY A 6 3.06 4.58 2.93
CA GLY A 6 1.74 5.20 2.88
C GLY A 6 1.69 6.61 3.45
N ILE A 7 0.61 7.31 3.14
CA ILE A 7 0.40 8.70 3.51
C ILE A 7 -0.44 8.74 4.79
N PRO A 8 0.07 9.33 5.88
CA PRO A 8 -0.72 9.51 7.10
C PRO A 8 -1.94 10.40 6.85
N VAL A 9 -3.07 10.07 7.44
CA VAL A 9 -4.31 10.88 7.35
C VAL A 9 -4.30 12.08 8.30
N SER A 10 -3.35 12.12 9.23
CA SER A 10 -3.17 13.20 10.21
C SER A 10 -1.71 13.32 10.61
N ASP A 11 -1.37 14.43 11.26
CA ASP A 11 -0.04 14.61 11.83
C ASP A 11 0.26 13.55 12.87
N VAL A 12 1.48 13.03 12.84
CA VAL A 12 1.98 12.02 13.79
C VAL A 12 3.13 12.61 14.58
N SER A 13 3.01 12.55 15.92
CA SER A 13 4.09 12.98 16.80
C SER A 13 5.12 11.87 16.95
N VAL A 14 6.39 12.23 16.86
CA VAL A 14 7.53 11.33 17.07
C VAL A 14 8.41 11.88 18.18
N ASP A 15 8.74 11.05 19.16
CA ASP A 15 9.70 11.42 20.20
C ASP A 15 11.12 11.38 19.63
N LEU A 16 11.72 12.55 19.45
CA LEU A 16 13.08 12.67 18.92
C LEU A 16 14.14 12.12 19.87
N ASN A 17 13.88 12.07 21.19
CA ASN A 17 14.79 11.47 22.14
C ASN A 17 14.94 9.96 21.90
N GLU A 18 13.84 9.29 21.56
CA GLU A 18 13.88 7.88 21.20
C GLU A 18 14.76 7.62 19.97
N ILE A 19 14.75 8.53 19.00
CA ILE A 19 15.61 8.43 17.81
C ILE A 19 17.07 8.66 18.20
N LEU A 20 17.35 9.71 18.95
CA LEU A 20 18.72 10.10 19.34
C LEU A 20 19.37 9.07 20.28
N LEU A 21 18.72 8.75 21.39
CA LEU A 21 19.30 7.91 22.45
C LEU A 21 19.56 6.46 22.01
N TYR A 22 18.71 5.94 21.11
CA TYR A 22 18.85 4.57 20.60
C TYR A 22 19.44 4.50 19.19
N GLN A 23 19.95 5.61 18.65
CA GLN A 23 20.53 5.68 17.30
C GLN A 23 19.62 5.04 16.23
N ARG A 24 18.32 5.31 16.34
CA ARG A 24 17.31 4.76 15.42
C ARG A 24 17.29 5.54 14.12
N HIS A 25 16.96 4.85 13.04
CA HIS A 25 16.76 5.46 11.73
C HIS A 25 15.27 5.40 11.38
N TYR A 26 14.74 6.54 10.94
CA TYR A 26 13.38 6.66 10.45
C TYR A 26 13.41 7.30 9.06
N CYS A 27 12.82 6.64 8.07
CA CYS A 27 12.80 7.14 6.70
C CYS A 27 11.46 6.85 6.03
N GLY A 28 11.12 7.66 5.06
CA GLY A 28 9.96 7.44 4.19
C GLY A 28 10.36 6.63 2.95
N SER A 29 9.42 5.87 2.41
CA SER A 29 9.55 5.24 1.10
C SER A 29 8.30 5.49 0.28
N LEU A 30 8.47 6.09 -0.87
CA LEU A 30 7.40 6.29 -1.85
C LEU A 30 7.58 5.25 -2.98
N GLY A 31 6.50 4.51 -3.27
CA GLY A 31 6.52 3.50 -4.33
C GLY A 31 6.37 4.11 -5.72
N ALA A 32 6.86 3.41 -6.73
CA ALA A 32 6.77 3.76 -8.15
C ALA A 32 7.22 5.21 -8.45
N THR A 33 8.37 5.61 -7.91
CA THR A 33 8.92 6.97 -8.08
C THR A 33 9.36 7.27 -9.51
N VAL A 34 9.63 6.23 -10.29
CA VAL A 34 9.95 6.32 -11.73
C VAL A 34 8.96 5.42 -12.50
N PRO A 35 7.71 5.89 -12.71
CA PRO A 35 6.62 5.04 -13.23
C PRO A 35 6.95 4.36 -14.58
N ASP A 36 7.60 5.09 -15.48
CA ASP A 36 7.93 4.60 -16.82
C ASP A 36 8.90 3.40 -16.79
N THR A 37 9.66 3.26 -15.73
CA THR A 37 10.57 2.12 -15.51
C THR A 37 9.97 1.07 -14.59
N ASP A 38 9.35 1.53 -13.50
CA ASP A 38 8.88 0.65 -12.42
C ASP A 38 7.69 -0.20 -12.87
N PHE A 39 6.69 0.39 -13.57
CA PHE A 39 5.53 -0.37 -13.99
C PHE A 39 5.84 -1.47 -15.01
N PRO A 40 6.61 -1.24 -16.07
CA PRO A 40 7.03 -2.33 -16.96
C PRO A 40 7.75 -3.46 -16.22
N LEU A 41 8.63 -3.13 -15.29
CA LEU A 41 9.36 -4.10 -14.47
C LEU A 41 8.40 -4.93 -13.59
N PHE A 42 7.44 -4.28 -12.93
CA PHE A 42 6.44 -4.99 -12.12
C PHE A 42 5.58 -5.92 -12.97
N MET A 43 5.18 -5.48 -14.16
CA MET A 43 4.41 -6.32 -15.09
C MET A 43 5.21 -7.55 -15.57
N GLU A 44 6.51 -7.39 -15.79
CA GLU A 44 7.39 -8.51 -16.10
C GLU A 44 7.43 -9.52 -14.93
N TRP A 45 7.62 -9.05 -13.71
CA TRP A 45 7.61 -9.92 -12.53
C TRP A 45 6.29 -10.65 -12.32
N VAL A 46 5.16 -10.01 -12.65
CA VAL A 46 3.85 -10.67 -12.63
C VAL A 46 3.80 -11.79 -13.65
N ARG A 47 4.25 -11.56 -14.90
CA ARG A 47 4.29 -12.58 -15.97
C ARG A 47 5.18 -13.76 -15.63
N GLU A 48 6.30 -13.48 -14.96
CA GLU A 48 7.25 -14.51 -14.50
C GLU A 48 6.81 -15.25 -13.24
N GLY A 49 5.69 -14.86 -12.63
CA GLY A 49 5.21 -15.42 -11.36
C GLY A 49 6.01 -15.02 -10.13
N LYS A 50 6.96 -14.08 -10.27
CA LYS A 50 7.74 -13.54 -9.16
C LYS A 50 6.96 -12.61 -8.26
N PHE A 51 5.93 -11.98 -8.82
CA PHE A 51 5.05 -11.05 -8.11
C PHE A 51 3.59 -11.48 -8.25
N PRO A 52 3.07 -12.32 -7.34
CA PRO A 52 1.73 -12.87 -7.43
C PRO A 52 0.68 -11.85 -6.94
N LEU A 53 0.33 -10.87 -7.77
CA LEU A 53 -0.65 -9.82 -7.46
C LEU A 53 -2.00 -10.37 -7.02
N GLU A 54 -2.43 -11.49 -7.58
CA GLU A 54 -3.70 -12.14 -7.26
C GLU A 54 -3.84 -12.46 -5.77
N LYS A 55 -2.74 -12.76 -5.09
CA LYS A 55 -2.74 -13.01 -3.64
C LYS A 55 -3.02 -11.78 -2.80
N LEU A 56 -2.88 -10.59 -3.37
CA LEU A 56 -3.17 -9.33 -2.69
C LEU A 56 -4.65 -8.96 -2.78
N VAL A 57 -5.39 -9.52 -3.75
CA VAL A 57 -6.82 -9.27 -3.92
C VAL A 57 -7.59 -10.08 -2.90
N THR A 58 -8.17 -9.40 -1.92
CA THR A 58 -8.95 -10.03 -0.85
C THR A 58 -10.45 -9.86 -1.02
N ASN A 59 -10.87 -8.81 -1.73
CA ASN A 59 -12.27 -8.47 -1.90
C ASN A 59 -12.55 -8.16 -3.38
N ARG A 60 -13.71 -8.62 -3.86
CA ARG A 60 -14.19 -8.39 -5.22
C ARG A 60 -15.59 -7.85 -5.16
N TYR A 61 -15.87 -6.81 -5.92
CA TYR A 61 -17.16 -6.14 -5.99
C TYR A 61 -17.55 -5.93 -7.43
N SER A 62 -18.84 -5.95 -7.73
CA SER A 62 -19.36 -5.49 -9.01
C SER A 62 -19.45 -3.95 -9.05
N LEU A 63 -19.67 -3.38 -10.23
CA LEU A 63 -19.75 -1.92 -10.37
C LEU A 63 -20.89 -1.30 -9.54
N ASP A 64 -22.01 -1.98 -9.41
CA ASP A 64 -23.16 -1.53 -8.60
C ASP A 64 -22.88 -1.56 -7.09
N GLN A 65 -21.86 -2.30 -6.67
CA GLN A 65 -21.39 -2.38 -5.27
C GLN A 65 -20.27 -1.38 -4.95
N ILE A 66 -19.99 -0.42 -5.81
CA ILE A 66 -18.86 0.52 -5.63
C ILE A 66 -18.96 1.30 -4.31
N GLU A 67 -20.17 1.66 -3.88
CA GLU A 67 -20.36 2.39 -2.62
C GLU A 67 -20.11 1.47 -1.41
N GLU A 68 -20.54 0.22 -1.49
CA GLU A 68 -20.25 -0.80 -0.48
C GLU A 68 -18.73 -1.02 -0.35
N ALA A 69 -18.04 -1.13 -1.49
CA ALA A 69 -16.58 -1.28 -1.55
C ALA A 69 -15.86 -0.08 -0.92
N ARG A 70 -16.34 1.15 -1.18
CA ARG A 70 -15.78 2.37 -0.59
C ARG A 70 -15.91 2.38 0.92
N VAL A 71 -17.10 2.07 1.44
CA VAL A 71 -17.36 2.01 2.88
C VAL A 71 -16.49 0.95 3.55
N ALA A 72 -16.43 -0.26 2.97
CA ALA A 72 -15.59 -1.34 3.50
C ALA A 72 -14.11 -0.95 3.56
N LEU A 73 -13.61 -0.19 2.58
CA LEU A 73 -12.23 0.31 2.57
C LEU A 73 -12.02 1.36 3.67
N GLU A 74 -12.93 2.32 3.82
CA GLU A 74 -12.85 3.38 4.83
C GLU A 74 -12.93 2.84 6.27
N GLU A 75 -13.74 1.80 6.48
CA GLU A 75 -13.88 1.12 7.77
C GLU A 75 -12.75 0.12 8.08
N GLY A 76 -11.77 -0.02 7.17
CA GLY A 76 -10.64 -0.92 7.37
C GLY A 76 -10.99 -2.41 7.27
N GLN A 77 -12.11 -2.76 6.64
CA GLN A 77 -12.55 -4.15 6.46
C GLN A 77 -11.80 -4.87 5.32
N VAL A 78 -11.09 -4.12 4.48
CA VAL A 78 -10.28 -4.65 3.38
C VAL A 78 -8.84 -4.82 3.85
N LEU A 79 -8.40 -6.06 4.08
CA LEU A 79 -7.04 -6.35 4.54
C LEU A 79 -5.98 -6.24 3.43
N GLY A 80 -6.35 -6.52 2.20
CA GLY A 80 -5.45 -6.47 1.05
C GLY A 80 -5.87 -5.40 0.04
N ARG A 81 -6.35 -5.86 -1.11
CA ARG A 81 -6.86 -5.00 -2.18
C ARG A 81 -8.29 -5.38 -2.54
N ALA A 82 -9.13 -4.39 -2.64
CA ALA A 82 -10.45 -4.51 -3.26
C ALA A 82 -10.35 -4.17 -4.75
N ILE A 83 -11.01 -4.94 -5.59
CA ILE A 83 -11.13 -4.66 -7.02
C ILE A 83 -12.59 -4.60 -7.43
N ILE A 84 -12.88 -3.80 -8.46
CA ILE A 84 -14.19 -3.74 -9.11
C ILE A 84 -14.10 -4.58 -10.40
N GLU A 85 -15.01 -5.51 -10.54
CA GLU A 85 -15.13 -6.34 -11.75
C GLU A 85 -16.30 -5.84 -12.62
N PHE A 86 -16.07 -5.75 -13.90
CA PHE A 86 -17.04 -5.30 -14.91
C PHE A 86 -17.68 -6.47 -15.61
#